data_6125c91ff70317e5f0142b91a3e80725
#
_entry.id   6125c91ff70317e5f0142b91a3e80725
#
_cell.length_a   1.000
_cell.length_b   1.000
_cell.length_c   1.000
_cell.angle_alpha   90.00
_cell.angle_beta   90.00
_cell.angle_gamma   90.00
#
_symmetry.space_group_name_H-M   'P 1'
#
loop_
_entity.id
_entity.type
_entity.pdbx_description
1 polymer ?
#
loop_
_entity_poly.entity_id
_entity_poly.type
_entity_poly.pdbx_seq_one_letter_code
_entity_poly.pdbx_strand_id
1 'polypeptide(L)'
;SAASDVYKRQAFAGPQAANYGVNLAVMRQAVLMQMTWVGAPTIYYGDEAGVCGWTDPDNRRSYPWGKEDHELIRFHKEMIRIHKDYEVFSTGSLLYLHAENNLIGYGRFSEKEQAFVLVQVEGEEREVEVDVWRLGVANGSRMACMMYTCEEGFDMAARMCRVENGKVKVEIGKNGAVLWKTLSM
;
A
#
# COMPACT_ATOMS: atom_id res chain seq x y z
N SER A 1 23.81 19.66 -8.98
CA SER A 1 22.90 19.19 -7.89
C SER A 1 22.30 17.86 -8.30
N ALA A 2 21.90 17.02 -7.34
CA ALA A 2 21.32 15.69 -7.61
C ALA A 2 20.15 15.74 -8.59
N ALA A 3 19.30 16.76 -8.53
CA ALA A 3 18.21 16.97 -9.48
C ALA A 3 18.72 17.23 -10.92
N SER A 4 19.82 17.98 -11.07
CA SER A 4 20.44 18.23 -12.39
C SER A 4 21.05 16.96 -12.97
N ASP A 5 21.61 16.07 -12.15
CA ASP A 5 22.20 14.80 -12.59
C ASP A 5 21.12 13.79 -12.97
N VAL A 6 20.00 13.76 -12.28
CA VAL A 6 18.83 12.96 -12.65
C VAL A 6 18.28 13.42 -14.00
N TYR A 7 18.12 14.72 -14.21
CA TYR A 7 17.67 15.29 -15.51
C TYR A 7 18.62 14.96 -16.67
N LYS A 8 19.93 15.02 -16.43
CA LYS A 8 20.93 14.67 -17.44
C LYS A 8 20.93 13.17 -17.77
N ARG A 9 20.87 12.32 -16.76
CA ARG A 9 20.75 10.86 -16.97
C ARG A 9 19.50 10.51 -17.77
N GLN A 10 18.38 11.16 -17.48
CA GLN A 10 17.13 10.98 -18.19
C GLN A 10 17.25 11.39 -19.67
N ALA A 11 17.86 12.53 -19.97
CA ALA A 11 18.04 13.01 -21.34
C ALA A 11 18.93 12.08 -22.19
N PHE A 12 19.94 11.45 -21.58
CA PHE A 12 20.87 10.53 -22.29
C PHE A 12 20.34 9.09 -22.40
N ALA A 13 19.59 8.62 -21.42
CA ALA A 13 19.14 7.23 -21.40
C ALA A 13 17.90 6.94 -22.28
N GLY A 14 17.16 8.01 -22.63
CA GLY A 14 15.93 7.89 -23.41
C GLY A 14 14.77 7.23 -22.68
N PRO A 15 13.56 7.16 -23.30
CA PRO A 15 12.34 6.67 -22.68
C PRO A 15 12.41 5.21 -22.20
N GLN A 16 13.28 4.39 -22.79
CA GLN A 16 13.47 3.00 -22.40
C GLN A 16 14.02 2.85 -20.97
N ALA A 17 14.73 3.86 -20.47
CA ALA A 17 15.28 3.87 -19.12
C ALA A 17 14.19 3.88 -18.02
N ALA A 18 12.97 4.29 -18.34
CA ALA A 18 11.84 4.21 -17.40
C ALA A 18 11.54 2.80 -16.91
N ASN A 19 11.92 1.78 -17.66
CA ASN A 19 11.70 0.38 -17.30
C ASN A 19 12.80 -0.20 -16.40
N TYR A 20 13.93 0.52 -16.23
CA TYR A 20 15.04 0.03 -15.43
C TYR A 20 14.88 0.42 -13.96
N GLY A 21 15.07 -0.56 -13.07
CA GLY A 21 15.06 -0.34 -11.63
C GLY A 21 13.68 -0.08 -11.05
N VAL A 22 12.62 -0.45 -11.75
CA VAL A 22 11.25 -0.40 -11.22
C VAL A 22 11.13 -1.39 -10.07
N ASN A 23 10.77 -0.88 -8.89
CA ASN A 23 10.52 -1.70 -7.72
C ASN A 23 9.03 -1.96 -7.58
N LEU A 24 8.58 -3.17 -7.94
CA LEU A 24 7.16 -3.56 -7.86
C LEU A 24 6.66 -3.62 -6.41
N ALA A 25 7.53 -3.84 -5.42
CA ALA A 25 7.13 -3.78 -4.02
C ALA A 25 6.72 -2.35 -3.64
N VAL A 26 7.48 -1.34 -4.06
CA VAL A 26 7.12 0.07 -3.86
C VAL A 26 5.84 0.44 -4.61
N MET A 27 5.65 -0.11 -5.81
CA MET A 27 4.38 0.08 -6.55
C MET A 27 3.18 -0.50 -5.77
N ARG A 28 3.31 -1.71 -5.22
CA ARG A 28 2.26 -2.30 -4.38
C ARG A 28 1.98 -1.46 -3.13
N GLN A 29 3.02 -0.90 -2.49
CA GLN A 29 2.86 0.02 -1.36
C GLN A 29 2.05 1.27 -1.77
N ALA A 30 2.40 1.88 -2.91
CA ALA A 30 1.71 3.07 -3.41
C ALA A 30 0.23 2.79 -3.71
N VAL A 31 -0.08 1.66 -4.34
CA VAL A 31 -1.46 1.23 -4.63
C VAL A 31 -2.24 0.95 -3.35
N LEU A 32 -1.62 0.27 -2.37
CA LEU A 32 -2.26 0.02 -1.08
C LEU A 32 -2.60 1.33 -0.36
N MET A 33 -1.66 2.28 -0.33
CA MET A 33 -1.91 3.61 0.21
C MET A 33 -3.02 4.32 -0.56
N GLN A 34 -2.96 4.34 -1.89
CA GLN A 34 -3.95 5.01 -2.75
C GLN A 34 -5.38 4.50 -2.47
N MET A 35 -5.56 3.18 -2.34
CA MET A 35 -6.87 2.57 -2.11
C MET A 35 -7.37 2.68 -0.66
N THR A 36 -6.52 3.05 0.28
CA THR A 36 -6.87 3.18 1.70
C THR A 36 -6.78 4.59 2.24
N TRP A 37 -6.23 5.55 1.47
CA TRP A 37 -6.14 6.95 1.84
C TRP A 37 -7.49 7.66 1.74
N VAL A 38 -7.56 8.90 2.24
CA VAL A 38 -8.76 9.74 2.11
C VAL A 38 -8.91 10.27 0.69
N GLY A 39 -10.13 10.35 0.21
CA GLY A 39 -10.46 10.83 -1.14
C GLY A 39 -10.77 9.70 -2.12
N ALA A 40 -11.10 10.06 -3.34
CA ALA A 40 -11.41 9.09 -4.40
C ALA A 40 -10.12 8.60 -5.06
N PRO A 41 -9.82 7.29 -5.01
CA PRO A 41 -8.64 6.76 -5.69
C PRO A 41 -8.78 6.88 -7.21
N THR A 42 -7.71 7.29 -7.87
CA THR A 42 -7.65 7.41 -9.33
C THR A 42 -6.50 6.57 -9.86
N ILE A 43 -6.78 5.64 -10.75
CA ILE A 43 -5.76 4.85 -11.44
C ILE A 43 -5.50 5.49 -12.80
N TYR A 44 -4.25 5.84 -13.09
CA TYR A 44 -3.86 6.20 -14.44
C TYR A 44 -3.72 4.93 -15.28
N TYR A 45 -4.26 4.94 -16.50
CA TYR A 45 -4.31 3.74 -17.34
C TYR A 45 -2.91 3.15 -17.55
N GLY A 46 -2.80 1.85 -17.37
CA GLY A 46 -1.55 1.12 -17.52
C GLY A 46 -0.75 0.94 -16.23
N ASP A 47 -0.99 1.74 -15.19
CA ASP A 47 -0.34 1.53 -13.88
C ASP A 47 -0.62 0.11 -13.36
N GLU A 48 -1.87 -0.35 -13.53
CA GLU A 48 -2.29 -1.70 -13.15
C GLU A 48 -1.63 -2.81 -13.97
N ALA A 49 -1.17 -2.47 -15.17
CA ALA A 49 -0.53 -3.41 -16.11
C ALA A 49 1.00 -3.32 -16.12
N GLY A 50 1.57 -2.49 -15.24
CA GLY A 50 3.03 -2.31 -15.12
C GLY A 50 3.65 -1.40 -16.18
N VAL A 51 2.86 -0.53 -16.82
CA VAL A 51 3.39 0.45 -17.77
C VAL A 51 4.20 1.51 -17.03
N CYS A 52 5.46 1.63 -17.39
CA CYS A 52 6.33 2.66 -16.86
C CYS A 52 6.30 3.90 -17.75
N GLY A 53 6.05 5.07 -17.15
CA GLY A 53 6.07 6.34 -17.82
C GLY A 53 7.46 6.99 -17.85
N TRP A 54 7.60 8.01 -18.69
CA TRP A 54 8.74 8.90 -18.76
C TRP A 54 8.25 10.35 -18.67
N THR A 55 9.09 11.32 -18.98
CA THR A 55 8.63 12.70 -19.13
C THR A 55 7.66 12.81 -20.31
N ASP A 56 6.73 13.79 -20.26
CA ASP A 56 5.79 14.05 -21.36
C ASP A 56 6.54 14.29 -22.69
N PRO A 57 6.11 13.66 -23.81
CA PRO A 57 4.89 12.87 -24.03
C PRO A 57 5.04 11.36 -23.78
N ASP A 58 6.20 10.85 -23.38
CA ASP A 58 6.49 9.42 -23.24
C ASP A 58 5.82 8.75 -22.02
N ASN A 59 5.12 9.53 -21.19
CA ASN A 59 4.22 9.03 -20.15
C ASN A 59 2.87 8.55 -20.71
N ARG A 60 2.55 8.83 -21.98
CA ARG A 60 1.32 8.42 -22.67
C ARG A 60 1.55 7.23 -23.59
N ARG A 61 2.16 6.17 -23.06
CA ARG A 61 2.45 4.95 -23.80
C ARG A 61 1.18 4.16 -24.08
N SER A 62 1.20 3.36 -25.14
CA SER A 62 0.12 2.44 -25.44
C SER A 62 -0.02 1.39 -24.34
N TYR A 63 -1.26 0.98 -24.08
CA TYR A 63 -1.52 -0.14 -23.16
C TYR A 63 -0.86 -1.42 -23.71
N PRO A 64 -0.23 -2.24 -22.86
CA PRO A 64 0.62 -3.36 -23.28
C PRO A 64 -0.20 -4.63 -23.54
N TRP A 65 -1.18 -4.57 -24.47
CA TRP A 65 -2.07 -5.68 -24.80
C TRP A 65 -1.32 -6.99 -25.03
N GLY A 66 -1.67 -8.04 -24.26
CA GLY A 66 -1.04 -9.36 -24.31
C GLY A 66 0.33 -9.44 -23.65
N LYS A 67 0.76 -8.38 -22.94
CA LYS A 67 2.04 -8.32 -22.19
C LYS A 67 1.84 -7.65 -20.81
N GLU A 68 0.64 -7.67 -20.32
CA GLU A 68 0.27 -7.08 -19.04
C GLU A 68 0.94 -7.83 -17.87
N ASP A 69 1.30 -7.10 -16.83
CA ASP A 69 1.68 -7.69 -15.55
C ASP A 69 0.41 -8.21 -14.83
N HIS A 70 0.14 -9.49 -14.98
CA HIS A 70 -1.07 -10.12 -14.41
C HIS A 70 -1.04 -10.19 -12.89
N GLU A 71 0.14 -10.22 -12.24
CA GLU A 71 0.24 -10.17 -10.79
C GLU A 71 -0.16 -8.81 -10.28
N LEU A 72 0.33 -7.74 -10.90
CA LEU A 72 0.00 -6.36 -10.54
C LEU A 72 -1.49 -6.06 -10.78
N ILE A 73 -2.06 -6.57 -11.90
CA ILE A 73 -3.51 -6.49 -12.16
C ILE A 73 -4.30 -7.18 -11.04
N ARG A 74 -3.89 -8.37 -10.63
CA ARG A 74 -4.55 -9.10 -9.55
C ARG A 74 -4.49 -8.30 -8.24
N PHE A 75 -3.33 -7.73 -7.93
CA PHE A 75 -3.16 -6.88 -6.75
C PHE A 75 -4.12 -5.67 -6.77
N HIS A 76 -4.18 -4.94 -7.88
CA HIS A 76 -5.11 -3.81 -8.04
C HIS A 76 -6.57 -4.24 -7.87
N LYS A 77 -6.98 -5.35 -8.48
CA LYS A 77 -8.34 -5.88 -8.34
C LYS A 77 -8.71 -6.17 -6.89
N GLU A 78 -7.80 -6.79 -6.13
CA GLU A 78 -8.03 -7.08 -4.72
C GLU A 78 -8.09 -5.80 -3.88
N MET A 79 -7.22 -4.84 -4.12
CA MET A 79 -7.24 -3.56 -3.41
C MET A 79 -8.50 -2.75 -3.72
N ILE A 80 -8.96 -2.73 -4.98
CA ILE A 80 -10.23 -2.11 -5.39
C ILE A 80 -11.41 -2.81 -4.70
N ARG A 81 -11.40 -4.14 -4.63
CA ARG A 81 -12.43 -4.91 -3.94
C ARG A 81 -12.49 -4.53 -2.46
N ILE A 82 -11.35 -4.52 -1.77
CA ILE A 82 -11.25 -4.10 -0.37
C ILE A 82 -11.79 -2.67 -0.17
N HIS A 83 -11.39 -1.73 -1.03
CA HIS A 83 -11.88 -0.35 -0.96
C HIS A 83 -13.41 -0.26 -1.08
N LYS A 84 -14.02 -1.08 -1.95
CA LYS A 84 -15.48 -1.10 -2.19
C LYS A 84 -16.26 -1.84 -1.10
N ASP A 85 -15.69 -2.92 -0.57
CA ASP A 85 -16.37 -3.79 0.39
C ASP A 85 -16.46 -3.16 1.79
N TYR A 86 -15.56 -2.20 2.13
CA TYR A 86 -15.48 -1.60 3.46
C TYR A 86 -15.65 -0.09 3.42
N GLU A 87 -16.75 0.37 4.02
CA GLU A 87 -17.16 1.78 4.04
C GLU A 87 -16.11 2.69 4.71
N VAL A 88 -15.32 2.15 5.63
CA VAL A 88 -14.27 2.89 6.34
C VAL A 88 -13.23 3.52 5.40
N PHE A 89 -13.00 2.95 4.22
CA PHE A 89 -12.05 3.54 3.25
C PHE A 89 -12.66 4.69 2.44
N SER A 90 -13.98 4.74 2.32
CA SER A 90 -14.69 5.82 1.63
C SER A 90 -15.01 6.99 2.57
N THR A 91 -15.57 6.71 3.74
CA THR A 91 -16.14 7.73 4.64
C THR A 91 -15.42 7.88 5.98
N GLY A 92 -14.56 6.91 6.35
CA GLY A 92 -13.88 6.92 7.64
C GLY A 92 -12.88 8.07 7.81
N SER A 93 -12.69 8.48 9.05
CA SER A 93 -11.65 9.43 9.44
C SER A 93 -10.25 8.83 9.32
N LEU A 94 -9.23 9.68 9.25
CA LEU A 94 -7.82 9.29 9.20
C LEU A 94 -7.08 9.77 10.45
N LEU A 95 -6.22 8.92 10.99
CA LEU A 95 -5.32 9.26 12.10
C LEU A 95 -3.93 8.65 11.86
N TYR A 96 -2.88 9.44 12.02
CA TYR A 96 -1.52 8.92 12.03
C TYR A 96 -1.24 8.13 13.30
N LEU A 97 -0.69 6.92 13.13
CA LEU A 97 -0.37 6.00 14.23
C LEU A 97 1.13 5.87 14.45
N HIS A 98 1.90 5.93 13.39
CA HIS A 98 3.34 5.68 13.41
C HIS A 98 4.04 6.57 12.38
N ALA A 99 5.18 7.15 12.74
CA ALA A 99 6.02 7.92 11.84
C ALA A 99 7.49 7.77 12.28
N GLU A 100 8.22 6.93 11.58
CA GLU A 100 9.68 6.77 11.67
C GLU A 100 10.30 7.04 10.31
N ASN A 101 11.63 7.08 10.22
CA ASN A 101 12.32 7.43 8.98
C ASN A 101 11.92 6.58 7.77
N ASN A 102 11.60 5.30 7.98
CA ASN A 102 11.28 4.34 6.92
C ASN A 102 9.94 3.61 7.12
N LEU A 103 9.16 3.97 8.15
CA LEU A 103 7.88 3.36 8.46
C LEU A 103 6.82 4.44 8.67
N ILE A 104 5.74 4.35 7.91
CA ILE A 104 4.54 5.16 8.08
C ILE A 104 3.39 4.24 8.50
N GLY A 105 2.66 4.64 9.55
CA GLY A 105 1.44 3.97 9.98
C GLY A 105 0.28 4.95 10.10
N TYR A 106 -0.87 4.58 9.59
CA TYR A 106 -2.10 5.35 9.74
C TYR A 106 -3.30 4.43 9.91
N GLY A 107 -4.33 4.95 10.55
CA GLY A 107 -5.60 4.28 10.72
C GLY A 107 -6.71 4.98 9.94
N ARG A 108 -7.67 4.19 9.48
CA ARG A 108 -8.98 4.63 8.99
C ARG A 108 -10.02 4.11 9.97
N PHE A 109 -10.94 4.96 10.41
CA PHE A 109 -11.90 4.56 11.43
C PHE A 109 -13.23 5.27 11.28
N SER A 110 -14.28 4.57 11.66
CA SER A 110 -15.64 5.04 11.87
C SER A 110 -16.18 4.43 13.16
N GLU A 111 -17.42 4.70 13.51
CA GLU A 111 -18.07 4.05 14.65
C GLU A 111 -18.20 2.53 14.47
N LYS A 112 -18.30 2.06 13.22
CA LYS A 112 -18.55 0.65 12.89
C LYS A 112 -17.29 -0.15 12.53
N GLU A 113 -16.31 0.49 11.92
CA GLU A 113 -15.17 -0.17 11.33
C GLU A 113 -13.87 0.56 11.65
N GLN A 114 -12.82 -0.18 11.96
CA GLN A 114 -11.48 0.32 12.16
C GLN A 114 -10.48 -0.52 11.37
N ALA A 115 -9.57 0.16 10.70
CA ALA A 115 -8.48 -0.45 9.97
C ALA A 115 -7.19 0.34 10.19
N PHE A 116 -6.04 -0.31 10.06
CA PHE A 116 -4.78 0.38 9.99
C PHE A 116 -3.90 -0.15 8.85
N VAL A 117 -3.04 0.71 8.40
CA VAL A 117 -2.04 0.44 7.37
C VAL A 117 -0.67 0.75 7.95
N LEU A 118 0.30 -0.12 7.67
CA LEU A 118 1.72 0.16 7.83
C LEU A 118 2.38 0.04 6.45
N VAL A 119 3.30 0.95 6.14
CA VAL A 119 4.13 0.93 4.94
C VAL A 119 5.57 1.13 5.34
N GLN A 120 6.45 0.20 4.95
CA GLN A 120 7.87 0.24 5.25
C GLN A 120 8.69 0.28 3.96
N VAL A 121 9.52 1.32 3.80
CA VAL A 121 10.44 1.49 2.67
C VAL A 121 11.87 1.25 3.14
N GLU A 122 12.66 0.48 2.39
CA GLU A 122 14.07 0.19 2.67
C GLU A 122 14.34 -0.41 4.07
N GLY A 123 13.35 -1.11 4.64
CA GLY A 123 13.46 -1.78 5.95
C GLY A 123 13.49 -3.29 5.82
N GLU A 124 14.23 -3.96 6.69
CA GLU A 124 14.18 -5.41 6.84
C GLU A 124 12.87 -5.85 7.52
N GLU A 125 12.54 -7.13 7.41
CA GLU A 125 11.39 -7.71 8.09
C GLU A 125 11.47 -7.48 9.60
N ARG A 126 10.37 -7.02 10.21
CA ARG A 126 10.29 -6.76 11.65
C ARG A 126 8.88 -6.85 12.21
N GLU A 127 8.77 -7.01 13.50
CA GLU A 127 7.53 -6.84 14.24
C GLU A 127 7.33 -5.36 14.61
N VAL A 128 6.11 -4.86 14.46
CA VAL A 128 5.71 -3.50 14.79
C VAL A 128 4.54 -3.54 15.77
N GLU A 129 4.66 -2.80 16.87
CA GLU A 129 3.58 -2.60 17.83
C GLU A 129 2.75 -1.37 17.42
N VAL A 130 1.43 -1.53 17.33
CA VAL A 130 0.51 -0.48 16.87
C VAL A 130 -0.53 -0.17 17.93
N ASP A 131 -0.66 1.11 18.28
CA ASP A 131 -1.63 1.65 19.26
C ASP A 131 -3.05 1.75 18.67
N VAL A 132 -3.72 0.63 18.50
CA VAL A 132 -5.06 0.57 17.86
C VAL A 132 -6.18 1.13 18.73
N TRP A 133 -5.97 1.29 20.04
CA TRP A 133 -6.91 1.97 20.93
C TRP A 133 -7.22 3.40 20.47
N ARG A 134 -6.27 4.06 19.81
CA ARG A 134 -6.43 5.40 19.24
C ARG A 134 -7.46 5.48 18.12
N LEU A 135 -7.80 4.34 17.52
CA LEU A 135 -8.86 4.20 16.52
C LEU A 135 -10.20 3.79 17.13
N GLY A 136 -10.28 3.67 18.46
CA GLY A 136 -11.48 3.20 19.15
C GLY A 136 -11.61 1.67 19.19
N VAL A 137 -10.57 0.91 18.84
CA VAL A 137 -10.61 -0.56 18.91
C VAL A 137 -10.61 -1.03 20.35
N ALA A 138 -11.62 -1.80 20.74
CA ALA A 138 -11.75 -2.31 22.09
C ALA A 138 -10.72 -3.39 22.40
N ASN A 139 -10.27 -3.45 23.67
CA ASN A 139 -9.40 -4.53 24.13
C ASN A 139 -10.09 -5.88 23.99
N GLY A 140 -9.37 -6.91 23.58
CA GLY A 140 -9.90 -8.24 23.30
C GLY A 140 -10.50 -8.41 21.90
N SER A 141 -10.70 -7.34 21.12
CA SER A 141 -11.13 -7.43 19.73
C SER A 141 -10.14 -8.24 18.88
N ARG A 142 -10.64 -8.85 17.81
CA ARG A 142 -9.82 -9.52 16.81
C ARG A 142 -9.66 -8.65 15.57
N MET A 143 -8.47 -8.67 15.01
CA MET A 143 -8.18 -8.02 13.73
C MET A 143 -7.65 -9.06 12.75
N ALA A 144 -7.99 -8.91 11.48
CA ALA A 144 -7.50 -9.74 10.39
C ALA A 144 -6.64 -8.93 9.42
N CYS A 145 -5.59 -9.55 8.92
CA CYS A 145 -4.80 -9.04 7.81
C CYS A 145 -5.62 -9.17 6.52
N MET A 146 -5.91 -8.06 5.89
CA MET A 146 -6.67 -7.99 4.64
C MET A 146 -5.75 -8.03 3.42
N MET A 147 -4.53 -7.54 3.58
CA MET A 147 -3.50 -7.54 2.56
C MET A 147 -2.12 -7.51 3.22
N TYR A 148 -1.23 -8.35 2.76
CA TYR A 148 0.19 -8.34 3.09
C TYR A 148 0.99 -8.23 1.80
N THR A 149 1.96 -7.31 1.73
CA THR A 149 2.90 -7.21 0.62
C THR A 149 4.32 -7.09 1.16
N CYS A 150 5.28 -7.61 0.41
CA CYS A 150 6.70 -7.54 0.68
C CYS A 150 7.50 -7.49 -0.63
N GLU A 151 8.81 -7.60 -0.55
CA GLU A 151 9.67 -7.54 -1.74
C GLU A 151 9.34 -8.63 -2.76
N GLU A 152 9.01 -9.84 -2.30
CA GLU A 152 8.76 -11.02 -3.13
C GLU A 152 7.37 -11.01 -3.79
N GLY A 153 6.39 -10.29 -3.22
CA GLY A 153 5.02 -10.31 -3.75
C GLY A 153 3.97 -9.85 -2.75
N PHE A 154 2.79 -10.40 -2.89
CA PHE A 154 1.69 -10.16 -1.97
C PHE A 154 0.88 -11.42 -1.70
N ASP A 155 0.23 -11.45 -0.57
CA ASP A 155 -0.74 -12.49 -0.24
C ASP A 155 -1.90 -11.94 0.62
N MET A 156 -2.95 -12.74 0.69
CA MET A 156 -4.15 -12.53 1.50
C MET A 156 -4.37 -13.72 2.44
N ALA A 157 -3.29 -14.38 2.84
CA ALA A 157 -3.35 -15.49 3.78
C ALA A 157 -3.99 -15.03 5.10
N ALA A 158 -4.80 -15.90 5.67
CA ALA A 158 -5.51 -15.61 6.92
C ALA A 158 -4.52 -15.44 8.09
N ARG A 159 -4.21 -14.17 8.40
CA ARG A 159 -3.47 -13.79 9.61
C ARG A 159 -4.42 -13.06 10.53
N MET A 160 -4.41 -13.41 11.80
CA MET A 160 -5.25 -12.77 12.81
C MET A 160 -4.43 -12.44 14.05
N CYS A 161 -4.74 -11.31 14.67
CA CYS A 161 -4.21 -10.94 15.98
C CYS A 161 -5.34 -10.53 16.92
N ARG A 162 -5.05 -10.52 18.22
CA ARG A 162 -5.94 -10.04 19.27
C ARG A 162 -5.39 -8.75 19.85
N VAL A 163 -6.29 -7.82 20.12
CA VAL A 163 -5.93 -6.57 20.79
C VAL A 163 -5.70 -6.81 22.27
N GLU A 164 -4.50 -6.52 22.74
CA GLU A 164 -4.09 -6.64 24.13
C GLU A 164 -3.59 -5.29 24.64
N ASN A 165 -4.13 -4.82 25.75
CA ASN A 165 -3.80 -3.50 26.31
C ASN A 165 -3.94 -2.35 25.31
N GLY A 166 -4.92 -2.46 24.37
CA GLY A 166 -5.16 -1.46 23.34
C GLY A 166 -4.19 -1.50 22.15
N LYS A 167 -3.33 -2.51 22.08
CA LYS A 167 -2.28 -2.63 21.08
C LYS A 167 -2.37 -3.96 20.32
N VAL A 168 -1.73 -4.00 19.17
CA VAL A 168 -1.44 -5.23 18.43
C VAL A 168 0.01 -5.26 18.01
N LYS A 169 0.56 -6.47 17.84
CA LYS A 169 1.87 -6.70 17.25
C LYS A 169 1.68 -7.41 15.93
N VAL A 170 2.27 -6.87 14.88
CA VAL A 170 2.14 -7.39 13.53
C VAL A 170 3.49 -7.37 12.81
N GLU A 171 3.71 -8.37 11.97
CA GLU A 171 4.89 -8.45 11.13
C GLU A 171 4.70 -7.60 9.87
N ILE A 172 5.77 -6.93 9.45
CA ILE A 172 5.87 -6.24 8.17
C ILE A 172 7.16 -6.69 7.49
N GLY A 173 7.03 -7.13 6.24
CA GLY A 173 8.17 -7.62 5.47
C GLY A 173 9.04 -6.50 4.90
N LYS A 174 10.17 -6.90 4.32
CA LYS A 174 11.07 -6.00 3.62
C LYS A 174 10.34 -5.30 2.47
N ASN A 175 10.52 -3.98 2.36
CA ASN A 175 9.79 -3.15 1.38
C ASN A 175 8.29 -3.47 1.36
N GLY A 176 7.71 -3.71 2.55
CA GLY A 176 6.37 -4.23 2.71
C GLY A 176 5.32 -3.19 3.04
N ALA A 177 4.07 -3.58 2.87
CA ALA A 177 2.92 -2.89 3.43
C ALA A 177 1.90 -3.92 3.94
N VAL A 178 1.18 -3.57 4.99
CA VAL A 178 0.14 -4.41 5.55
C VAL A 178 -1.11 -3.60 5.83
N LEU A 179 -2.25 -4.22 5.58
CA LEU A 179 -3.57 -3.67 5.89
C LEU A 179 -4.29 -4.62 6.84
N TRP A 180 -4.64 -4.12 8.01
CA TRP A 180 -5.37 -4.84 9.05
C TRP A 180 -6.71 -4.17 9.34
N LYS A 181 -7.74 -4.97 9.61
CA LYS A 181 -9.09 -4.49 9.90
C LYS A 181 -9.70 -5.27 11.06
N THR A 182 -10.51 -4.59 11.88
CA THR A 182 -11.35 -5.24 12.90
C THR A 182 -12.34 -6.20 12.24
N LEU A 183 -12.50 -7.36 12.86
CA LEU A 183 -13.57 -8.30 12.51
C LEU A 183 -14.85 -7.85 13.21
N SER A 184 -15.94 -7.76 12.46
CA SER A 184 -17.28 -7.58 13.05
C SER A 184 -17.58 -8.75 14.00
N MET A 185 -18.09 -8.42 15.17
CA MET A 185 -18.64 -9.43 16.09
C MET A 185 -19.93 -9.98 15.55
#